data_cfdcc23112b10534a64760499a337e6f
#
_entry.id   cfdcc23112b10534a64760499a337e6f
#
_cell.length_a   1.000
_cell.length_b   1.000
_cell.length_c   1.000
_cell.angle_alpha   90.00
_cell.angle_beta   90.00
_cell.angle_gamma   90.00
#
_symmetry.space_group_name_H-M   'P 1'
#
loop_
_entity.id
_entity.type
_entity.pdbx_description
1 polymer ?
#
loop_
_entity_poly.entity_id
_entity_poly.type
_entity_poly.pdbx_seq_one_letter_code
_entity_poly.pdbx_strand_id
1 'polypeptide(L)'
;GTMKEPGFRDCRLTAKLGGKTYSTNQSRFSPEKLQPYTQLPSDFNEFWNKTKAEAAQFPLTYTKEYVEKYSTDKIDCYLIRLQLNKQNQCIYGYLFYPKAEGKYPVVLCPPGAGIKTIKGL
;
A
#
# COMPACT_ATOMS: atom_id res chain seq x y z
N GLY A 1 0.97 -27.21 24.06
CA GLY A 1 -0.49 -27.30 23.92
C GLY A 1 -0.90 -27.57 22.49
N THR A 2 -1.96 -28.29 22.31
CA THR A 2 -2.51 -28.66 21.01
C THR A 2 -3.68 -27.77 20.68
N MET A 3 -3.74 -27.22 19.46
CA MET A 3 -4.91 -26.52 18.95
C MET A 3 -5.87 -27.51 18.32
N LYS A 4 -7.15 -27.36 18.58
CA LYS A 4 -8.22 -28.17 17.97
C LYS A 4 -9.07 -27.37 16.97
N GLU A 5 -9.12 -26.06 17.15
CA GLU A 5 -9.86 -25.13 16.31
C GLU A 5 -8.90 -24.35 15.39
N PRO A 6 -9.29 -23.98 14.16
CA PRO A 6 -8.51 -23.08 13.31
C PRO A 6 -8.21 -21.77 14.03
N GLY A 7 -6.98 -21.29 13.92
CA GLY A 7 -6.64 -20.06 14.64
C GLY A 7 -5.14 -19.75 14.65
N PHE A 8 -4.83 -18.74 15.45
CA PHE A 8 -3.47 -18.30 15.70
C PHE A 8 -3.12 -18.55 17.15
N ARG A 9 -1.92 -19.04 17.38
CA ARG A 9 -1.32 -19.17 18.70
C ARG A 9 0.08 -18.61 18.66
N ASP A 10 0.34 -17.65 19.50
CA ASP A 10 1.70 -17.13 19.63
C ASP A 10 2.55 -18.11 20.43
N CYS A 11 3.55 -18.66 19.75
CA CYS A 11 4.62 -19.42 20.39
C CYS A 11 5.90 -18.61 20.23
N ARG A 12 6.38 -18.05 21.35
CA ARG A 12 7.64 -17.31 21.36
C ARG A 12 8.76 -18.22 21.83
N LEU A 13 9.64 -18.56 20.91
CA LEU A 13 10.88 -19.25 21.25
C LEU A 13 11.99 -18.21 21.37
N THR A 14 12.71 -18.23 22.49
CA THR A 14 13.85 -17.35 22.72
C THR A 14 15.06 -18.20 23.06
N ALA A 15 16.15 -18.04 22.30
CA ALA A 15 17.42 -18.68 22.56
C ALA A 15 18.50 -17.61 22.78
N LYS A 16 19.38 -17.86 23.75
CA LYS A 16 20.54 -17.00 23.99
C LYS A 16 21.81 -17.77 23.66
N LEU A 17 22.63 -17.23 22.78
CA LEU A 17 23.90 -17.84 22.37
C LEU A 17 24.94 -16.73 22.17
N GLY A 18 26.10 -16.85 22.83
CA GLY A 18 27.20 -15.90 22.67
C GLY A 18 26.82 -14.46 22.99
N GLY A 19 26.00 -14.20 24.02
CA GLY A 19 25.53 -12.86 24.40
C GLY A 19 24.44 -12.29 23.49
N LYS A 20 24.04 -12.97 22.42
CA LYS A 20 22.96 -12.56 21.52
C LYS A 20 21.66 -13.31 21.83
N THR A 21 20.56 -12.61 21.71
CA THR A 21 19.22 -13.17 21.87
C THR A 21 18.58 -13.37 20.51
N TYR A 22 18.12 -14.56 20.24
CA TYR A 22 17.36 -14.94 19.04
C TYR A 22 15.94 -15.23 19.46
N SER A 23 14.98 -14.67 18.78
CA SER A 23 13.57 -14.94 19.02
C SER A 23 12.83 -15.18 17.73
N THR A 24 11.89 -16.13 17.74
CA THR A 24 10.97 -16.37 16.65
C THR A 24 9.56 -16.50 17.21
N ASN A 25 8.61 -15.97 16.49
CA ASN A 25 7.19 -16.10 16.81
C ASN A 25 6.53 -16.67 15.57
N GLN A 26 5.81 -17.74 15.68
CA GLN A 26 4.60 -18.01 14.89
C GLN A 26 4.09 -19.42 15.10
N SER A 27 2.79 -19.55 15.19
CA SER A 27 2.12 -20.80 14.83
C SER A 27 0.72 -20.50 14.32
N ARG A 28 0.39 -21.15 13.22
CA ARG A 28 -0.94 -21.13 12.63
C ARG A 28 -1.44 -22.56 12.57
N PHE A 29 -2.69 -22.75 12.85
CA PHE A 29 -3.33 -24.06 12.73
C PHE A 29 -4.49 -23.96 11.76
N SER A 30 -4.47 -24.80 10.72
CA SER A 30 -5.48 -24.83 9.65
C SER A 30 -5.87 -23.44 9.13
N PRO A 31 -4.92 -22.63 8.68
CA PRO A 31 -5.21 -21.24 8.26
C PRO A 31 -6.22 -21.20 7.11
N GLU A 32 -6.26 -22.21 6.28
CA GLU A 32 -7.20 -22.36 5.17
C GLU A 32 -8.66 -22.52 5.62
N LYS A 33 -8.88 -22.88 6.89
CA LYS A 33 -10.21 -23.03 7.51
C LYS A 33 -10.65 -21.83 8.33
N LEU A 34 -9.78 -20.81 8.41
CA LEU A 34 -10.15 -19.57 9.10
C LEU A 34 -11.29 -18.86 8.35
N GLN A 35 -12.33 -18.53 9.08
CA GLN A 35 -13.42 -17.72 8.56
C GLN A 35 -13.21 -16.25 8.93
N PRO A 36 -13.56 -15.30 8.05
CA PRO A 36 -13.54 -13.89 8.39
C PRO A 36 -14.43 -13.63 9.62
N TYR A 37 -13.92 -12.87 10.57
CA TYR A 37 -14.69 -12.46 11.73
C TYR A 37 -15.84 -11.52 11.37
N THR A 38 -15.64 -10.70 10.35
CA THR A 38 -16.64 -9.78 9.82
C THR A 38 -17.00 -10.16 8.39
N GLN A 39 -18.26 -10.01 8.05
CA GLN A 39 -18.73 -10.17 6.68
C GLN A 39 -18.62 -8.83 5.94
N LEU A 40 -18.56 -8.89 4.62
CA LEU A 40 -18.70 -7.69 3.80
C LEU A 40 -20.06 -7.06 4.04
N PRO A 41 -20.15 -5.72 4.16
CA PRO A 41 -21.43 -5.02 4.17
C PRO A 41 -22.31 -5.44 2.97
N SER A 42 -23.60 -5.55 3.19
CA SER A 42 -24.53 -6.00 2.14
C SER A 42 -24.55 -5.08 0.93
N ASP A 43 -24.25 -3.80 1.11
CA ASP A 43 -24.20 -2.75 0.10
C ASP A 43 -22.80 -2.54 -0.49
N PHE A 44 -21.79 -3.35 -0.14
CA PHE A 44 -20.39 -3.15 -0.54
C PHE A 44 -20.24 -2.94 -2.06
N ASN A 45 -20.84 -3.81 -2.86
CA ASN A 45 -20.71 -3.72 -4.30
C ASN A 45 -21.48 -2.52 -4.88
N GLU A 46 -22.65 -2.22 -4.35
CA GLU A 46 -23.46 -1.07 -4.76
C GLU A 46 -22.73 0.23 -4.45
N PHE A 47 -22.22 0.38 -3.23
CA PHE A 47 -21.43 1.53 -2.82
C PHE A 47 -20.24 1.79 -3.74
N TRP A 48 -19.44 0.75 -4.03
CA TRP A 48 -18.26 0.90 -4.87
C TRP A 48 -18.62 1.15 -6.34
N ASN A 49 -19.66 0.52 -6.87
CA ASN A 49 -20.11 0.76 -8.25
C ASN A 49 -20.60 2.19 -8.42
N LYS A 50 -21.39 2.69 -7.49
CA LYS A 50 -21.86 4.08 -7.47
C LYS A 50 -20.68 5.06 -7.39
N THR A 51 -19.76 4.84 -6.45
CA THR A 51 -18.58 5.71 -6.28
C THR A 51 -17.70 5.76 -7.53
N LYS A 52 -17.49 4.61 -8.19
CA LYS A 52 -16.74 4.55 -9.44
C LYS A 52 -17.46 5.27 -10.58
N ALA A 53 -18.77 5.10 -10.68
CA ALA A 53 -19.57 5.78 -11.69
C ALA A 53 -19.57 7.30 -11.51
N GLU A 54 -19.66 7.78 -10.27
CA GLU A 54 -19.52 9.20 -9.94
C GLU A 54 -18.12 9.71 -10.29
N ALA A 55 -17.08 8.99 -9.93
CA ALA A 55 -15.71 9.38 -10.25
C ALA A 55 -15.44 9.44 -11.77
N ALA A 56 -16.03 8.53 -12.54
CA ALA A 56 -15.86 8.47 -13.99
C ALA A 56 -16.49 9.68 -14.74
N GLN A 57 -17.37 10.45 -14.08
CA GLN A 57 -17.93 11.67 -14.67
C GLN A 57 -16.93 12.83 -14.72
N PHE A 58 -15.83 12.75 -13.99
CA PHE A 58 -14.83 13.78 -13.92
C PHE A 58 -13.59 13.37 -14.73
N PRO A 59 -13.09 14.22 -15.64
CA PRO A 59 -11.87 13.93 -16.35
C PRO A 59 -10.69 13.88 -15.38
N LEU A 60 -9.83 12.89 -15.56
CA LEU A 60 -8.58 12.83 -14.81
C LEU A 60 -7.67 13.97 -15.26
N THR A 61 -7.51 14.96 -14.39
CA THR A 61 -6.57 16.06 -14.61
C THR A 61 -5.42 15.97 -13.61
N TYR A 62 -4.24 16.33 -14.08
CA TYR A 62 -3.06 16.34 -13.23
C TYR A 62 -2.12 17.47 -13.59
N THR A 63 -1.35 17.89 -12.61
CA THR A 63 -0.17 18.72 -12.82
C THR A 63 1.06 17.99 -12.34
N LYS A 64 2.20 18.28 -12.93
CA LYS A 64 3.50 17.73 -12.51
C LYS A 64 4.52 18.86 -12.39
N GLU A 65 5.30 18.81 -11.33
CA GLU A 65 6.39 19.74 -11.03
C GLU A 65 7.68 18.95 -10.86
N TYR A 66 8.75 19.39 -11.53
CA TYR A 66 10.04 18.72 -11.43
C TYR A 66 10.67 18.93 -10.06
N VAL A 67 11.22 17.86 -9.49
CA VAL A 67 11.87 17.88 -8.18
C VAL A 67 13.32 17.46 -8.31
N GLU A 68 14.20 18.46 -8.45
CA GLU A 68 15.64 18.27 -8.63
C GLU A 68 16.25 17.44 -7.50
N LYS A 69 15.85 17.71 -6.25
CA LYS A 69 16.37 17.03 -5.05
C LYS A 69 16.29 15.49 -5.11
N TYR A 70 15.31 14.96 -5.82
CA TYR A 70 15.06 13.52 -5.91
C TYR A 70 15.35 12.98 -7.30
N SER A 71 15.81 13.83 -8.21
CA SER A 71 16.22 13.43 -9.55
C SER A 71 17.70 13.04 -9.56
N THR A 72 18.06 12.17 -10.49
CA THR A 72 19.43 11.71 -10.70
C THR A 72 19.81 11.83 -12.18
N ASP A 73 21.00 11.39 -12.54
CA ASP A 73 21.45 11.28 -13.94
C ASP A 73 20.60 10.30 -14.76
N LYS A 74 19.93 9.32 -14.11
CA LYS A 74 19.15 8.25 -14.75
C LYS A 74 17.66 8.39 -14.60
N ILE A 75 17.18 9.15 -13.60
CA ILE A 75 15.77 9.19 -13.20
C ILE A 75 15.36 10.65 -12.96
N ASP A 76 14.24 11.04 -13.53
CA ASP A 76 13.54 12.28 -13.16
C ASP A 76 12.49 12.01 -12.11
N CYS A 77 12.40 12.92 -11.15
CA CYS A 77 11.35 12.92 -10.14
C CYS A 77 10.41 14.11 -10.36
N TYR A 78 9.11 13.83 -10.31
CA TYR A 78 8.06 14.85 -10.39
C TYR A 78 7.14 14.75 -9.20
N LEU A 79 6.81 15.87 -8.59
CA LEU A 79 5.65 15.97 -7.70
C LEU A 79 4.42 16.04 -8.60
N ILE A 80 3.53 15.07 -8.46
CA ILE A 80 2.26 15.04 -9.17
C ILE A 80 1.13 15.43 -8.23
N ARG A 81 0.18 16.19 -8.75
CA ARG A 81 -1.08 16.53 -8.11
C ARG A 81 -2.20 16.02 -9.01
N LEU A 82 -2.95 15.06 -8.50
CA LEU A 82 -4.10 14.49 -9.18
C LEU A 82 -5.38 15.10 -8.64
N GLN A 83 -6.22 15.62 -9.53
CA GLN A 83 -7.57 16.07 -9.17
C GLN A 83 -8.47 14.87 -8.95
N LEU A 84 -9.19 14.84 -7.83
CA LEU A 84 -10.21 13.84 -7.55
C LEU A 84 -11.58 14.23 -8.13
N ASN A 85 -12.57 13.43 -7.85
CA ASN A 85 -13.95 13.58 -8.31
C ASN A 85 -14.69 14.82 -7.76
N LYS A 86 -14.12 15.52 -6.80
CA LYS A 86 -14.69 16.76 -6.24
C LYS A 86 -13.70 17.90 -6.40
N GLN A 87 -14.26 19.08 -6.66
CA GLN A 87 -13.46 20.29 -6.74
C GLN A 87 -12.65 20.51 -5.46
N ASN A 88 -11.38 20.88 -5.61
CA ASN A 88 -10.42 21.10 -4.52
C ASN A 88 -10.01 19.84 -3.72
N GLN A 89 -10.41 18.66 -4.13
CA GLN A 89 -9.87 17.42 -3.57
C GLN A 89 -8.76 16.89 -4.47
N CYS A 90 -7.56 16.76 -3.92
CA CYS A 90 -6.38 16.34 -4.66
C CYS A 90 -5.61 15.28 -3.89
N ILE A 91 -4.97 14.39 -4.64
CA ILE A 91 -3.95 13.49 -4.13
C ILE A 91 -2.61 13.96 -4.66
N TYR A 92 -1.61 13.91 -3.79
CA TYR A 92 -0.23 14.21 -4.14
C TYR A 92 0.62 12.96 -4.06
N GLY A 93 1.60 12.87 -4.97
CA GLY A 93 2.53 11.77 -5.00
C GLY A 93 3.80 12.14 -5.75
N TYR A 94 4.83 11.31 -5.63
CA TYR A 94 6.03 11.43 -6.44
C TYR A 94 5.99 10.40 -7.57
N LEU A 95 6.27 10.85 -8.77
CA LEU A 95 6.47 10.01 -9.94
C LEU A 95 7.96 9.98 -10.27
N PHE A 96 8.55 8.81 -10.23
CA PHE A 96 9.92 8.58 -10.68
C PHE A 96 9.87 8.00 -12.09
N TYR A 97 10.58 8.66 -12.99
CA TYR A 97 10.53 8.35 -14.40
C TYR A 97 11.95 8.15 -14.96
N PRO A 98 12.26 6.99 -15.58
CA PRO A 98 13.54 6.78 -16.23
C PRO A 98 13.77 7.77 -17.37
N LYS A 99 14.98 8.34 -17.46
CA LYS A 99 15.36 9.25 -18.57
C LYS A 99 15.59 8.51 -19.88
N ALA A 100 15.96 7.24 -19.81
CA ALA A 100 16.13 6.41 -21.00
C ALA A 100 14.78 6.15 -21.67
N GLU A 101 14.75 6.20 -22.99
CA GLU A 101 13.55 5.85 -23.75
C GLU A 101 13.21 4.38 -23.61
N GLY A 102 11.93 4.07 -23.47
CA GLY A 102 11.47 2.67 -23.33
C GLY A 102 10.08 2.56 -22.75
N LYS A 103 9.60 1.30 -22.68
CA LYS A 103 8.40 0.93 -21.95
C LYS A 103 8.80 0.29 -20.63
N TYR A 104 8.33 0.85 -19.54
CA TYR A 104 8.67 0.42 -18.20
C TYR A 104 7.41 -0.06 -17.44
N PRO A 105 7.54 -1.08 -16.60
CA PRO A 105 6.47 -1.44 -15.69
C PRO A 105 6.24 -0.30 -14.69
N VAL A 106 4.98 -0.05 -14.35
CA VAL A 106 4.61 0.95 -13.34
C VAL A 106 4.33 0.25 -12.03
N VAL A 107 4.93 0.75 -10.95
CA VAL A 107 4.68 0.29 -9.58
C VAL A 107 3.98 1.41 -8.81
N LEU A 108 2.77 1.13 -8.33
CA LEU A 108 2.05 2.04 -7.45
C LEU A 108 2.32 1.67 -6.00
N CYS A 109 2.88 2.61 -5.24
CA CYS A 109 3.22 2.46 -3.83
C CYS A 109 2.33 3.36 -2.96
N PRO A 110 1.08 2.97 -2.66
CA PRO A 110 0.24 3.75 -1.77
C PRO A 110 0.80 3.70 -0.35
N PRO A 111 0.75 4.80 0.41
CA PRO A 111 1.16 4.79 1.81
C PRO A 111 0.22 3.89 2.63
N GLY A 112 0.75 3.28 3.69
CA GLY A 112 -0.08 2.67 4.72
C GLY A 112 -0.85 3.73 5.51
N ALA A 113 -1.55 3.30 6.57
CA ALA A 113 -2.32 4.21 7.42
C ALA A 113 -1.43 5.35 7.99
N GLY A 114 -1.95 6.57 7.96
CA GLY A 114 -1.29 7.77 8.49
C GLY A 114 -0.41 8.51 7.47
N ILE A 115 0.02 9.70 7.86
CA ILE A 115 0.96 10.52 7.09
C ILE A 115 2.36 9.96 7.30
N LYS A 116 3.00 9.54 6.23
CA LYS A 116 4.37 9.02 6.26
C LYS A 116 5.27 9.88 5.39
N THR A 117 6.45 10.16 5.88
CA THR A 117 7.52 10.73 5.06
C THR A 117 7.91 9.70 4.01
N ILE A 118 7.91 10.09 2.75
CA ILE A 118 8.45 9.25 1.68
C ILE A 118 9.95 9.16 1.92
N LYS A 119 10.40 7.99 2.33
CA LYS A 119 11.84 7.70 2.36
C LYS A 119 12.25 7.47 0.92
N GLY A 120 13.28 8.16 0.48
CA GLY A 120 13.81 8.00 -0.87
C GLY A 120 14.08 6.53 -1.19
N LEU A 121 13.85 6.18 -2.41
CA LEU A 121 14.20 4.90 -3.02
C LEU A 121 15.71 4.75 -3.07
#